data_e0490b61c20cde49908a9a49a923f464
#
_entry.id   e0490b61c20cde49908a9a49a923f464
#
_cell.length_a   1.000
_cell.length_b   1.000
_cell.length_c   1.000
_cell.angle_alpha   90.00
_cell.angle_beta   90.00
_cell.angle_gamma   90.00
#
_symmetry.space_group_name_H-M   'P 1'
#
loop_
_entity.id
_entity.type
_entity.pdbx_description
1 polymer ?
#
loop_
_entity_poly.entity_id
_entity_poly.type
_entity_poly.pdbx_seq_one_letter_code
_entity_poly.pdbx_strand_id
1 'polypeptide(L)'
;VQVVSNDAWDIAFSNIGQTDAGVFINESASLSASPVKLFLAPTTDWNQPITDISIFYDSLQLYNKEANWTDGAFNEVKNPNDPFDYGWGKYNPQNHQIVGDKVYVVKKRNGEFVKLKVDSYRGGYYYFRYAQLDNSNEVIDSVARTTNGVNSIVHYSLDSKKIVNISNDYDLVFLRYITPLEDTPGVFLDYSV
;
A
#
# COMPACT_ATOMS: atom_id res chain seq x y z
N VAL A 1 -6.54 -4.42 -27.32
CA VAL A 1 -5.47 -4.18 -26.33
C VAL A 1 -5.93 -3.00 -25.46
N GLN A 2 -6.07 -3.24 -24.16
CA GLN A 2 -6.32 -2.16 -23.21
C GLN A 2 -4.95 -1.60 -22.79
N VAL A 3 -4.79 -0.30 -22.88
CA VAL A 3 -3.62 0.41 -22.35
C VAL A 3 -4.07 1.10 -21.05
N VAL A 4 -3.46 0.75 -19.93
CA VAL A 4 -3.66 1.41 -18.65
C VAL A 4 -2.36 2.15 -18.32
N SER A 5 -2.47 3.43 -17.98
CA SER A 5 -1.29 4.21 -17.60
C SER A 5 -0.70 3.69 -16.28
N ASN A 6 0.64 3.71 -16.17
CA ASN A 6 1.34 3.27 -14.95
C ASN A 6 0.98 4.13 -13.72
N ASP A 7 0.46 5.33 -13.94
CA ASP A 7 0.04 6.27 -12.89
C ASP A 7 -1.46 6.23 -12.59
N ALA A 8 -2.20 5.27 -13.17
CA ALA A 8 -3.64 5.17 -12.99
C ALA A 8 -4.07 4.72 -11.58
N TRP A 9 -3.16 4.15 -10.77
CA TRP A 9 -3.46 3.62 -9.45
C TRP A 9 -2.40 4.05 -8.43
N ASP A 10 -2.76 4.03 -7.15
CA ASP A 10 -1.90 4.45 -6.05
C ASP A 10 -1.56 3.31 -5.11
N ILE A 11 -2.56 2.52 -4.72
CA ILE A 11 -2.42 1.37 -3.82
C ILE A 11 -3.04 0.12 -4.45
N ALA A 12 -2.60 -1.05 -3.98
CA ALA A 12 -3.16 -2.31 -4.44
C ALA A 12 -3.25 -3.33 -3.30
N PHE A 13 -4.18 -4.27 -3.44
CA PHE A 13 -4.50 -5.29 -2.44
C PHE A 13 -4.29 -6.67 -3.04
N SER A 14 -3.60 -7.54 -2.31
CA SER A 14 -3.36 -8.90 -2.76
C SER A 14 -4.64 -9.74 -2.76
N ASN A 15 -4.73 -10.59 -3.76
CA ASN A 15 -5.83 -11.53 -3.95
C ASN A 15 -5.33 -12.96 -4.25
N ILE A 16 -4.05 -13.24 -3.98
CA ILE A 16 -3.37 -14.46 -4.44
C ILE A 16 -3.78 -15.68 -3.63
N GLY A 17 -3.77 -15.62 -2.32
CA GLY A 17 -3.97 -16.77 -1.45
C GLY A 17 -4.95 -16.52 -0.29
N GLN A 18 -5.36 -17.57 0.43
CA GLN A 18 -6.28 -17.43 1.57
C GLN A 18 -5.62 -16.77 2.79
N THR A 19 -4.30 -16.91 2.92
CA THR A 19 -3.49 -16.39 4.02
C THR A 19 -2.71 -15.13 3.65
N ASP A 20 -2.92 -14.64 2.43
CA ASP A 20 -2.22 -13.51 1.89
C ASP A 20 -3.00 -12.22 2.17
N ALA A 21 -2.34 -11.22 2.71
CA ALA A 21 -2.89 -9.92 3.01
C ALA A 21 -1.92 -8.79 2.66
N GLY A 22 -1.24 -8.93 1.52
CA GLY A 22 -0.34 -7.92 0.98
C GLY A 22 -1.08 -6.65 0.58
N VAL A 23 -0.54 -5.50 1.00
CA VAL A 23 -1.02 -4.18 0.57
C VAL A 23 0.18 -3.39 0.03
N PHE A 24 0.08 -2.97 -1.22
CA PHE A 24 1.16 -2.44 -2.03
C PHE A 24 0.96 -0.97 -2.36
N ILE A 25 2.04 -0.28 -2.71
CA ILE A 25 2.02 1.05 -3.32
C ILE A 25 2.51 0.98 -4.76
N ASN A 26 2.14 1.96 -5.56
CA ASN A 26 2.63 2.09 -6.92
C ASN A 26 3.97 2.83 -6.96
N GLU A 27 5.06 2.10 -6.92
CA GLU A 27 6.43 2.63 -6.99
C GLU A 27 6.88 2.98 -8.42
N SER A 28 6.03 2.77 -9.42
CA SER A 28 6.37 3.10 -10.80
C SER A 28 6.56 4.59 -10.95
N ALA A 29 7.75 4.99 -11.37
CA ALA A 29 8.08 6.36 -11.75
C ALA A 29 8.15 6.52 -13.27
N SER A 30 7.86 7.71 -13.77
CA SER A 30 8.06 8.10 -15.16
C SER A 30 8.77 9.46 -15.22
N LEU A 31 9.15 9.90 -16.41
CA LEU A 31 9.74 11.22 -16.59
C LEU A 31 8.82 12.37 -16.13
N SER A 32 7.52 12.12 -16.05
CA SER A 32 6.49 13.10 -15.70
C SER A 32 5.78 12.84 -14.38
N ALA A 33 6.04 11.70 -13.71
CA ALA A 33 5.34 11.33 -12.49
C ALA A 33 6.27 10.68 -11.47
N SER A 34 6.27 11.22 -10.26
CA SER A 34 6.97 10.63 -9.12
C SER A 34 6.32 9.32 -8.68
N PRO A 35 7.05 8.39 -8.05
CA PRO A 35 6.44 7.21 -7.44
C PRO A 35 5.53 7.62 -6.27
N VAL A 36 4.58 6.76 -5.95
CA VAL A 36 3.87 6.84 -4.66
C VAL A 36 4.84 6.40 -3.56
N LYS A 37 4.88 7.15 -2.44
CA LYS A 37 5.72 6.82 -1.28
C LYS A 37 4.85 6.55 -0.06
N LEU A 38 5.30 5.62 0.78
CA LEU A 38 4.61 5.22 2.00
C LEU A 38 5.50 5.45 3.22
N PHE A 39 4.90 5.94 4.29
CA PHE A 39 5.56 6.15 5.57
C PHE A 39 4.68 5.66 6.72
N LEU A 40 5.28 5.20 7.79
CA LEU A 40 4.55 4.96 9.04
C LEU A 40 4.20 6.32 9.68
N ALA A 41 2.95 6.51 10.07
CA ALA A 41 2.55 7.72 10.78
C ALA A 41 3.15 7.75 12.20
N PRO A 42 3.38 8.94 12.77
CA PRO A 42 3.90 9.08 14.14
C PRO A 42 2.86 8.73 15.21
N THR A 43 1.66 8.34 14.80
CA THR A 43 0.54 8.00 15.68
C THR A 43 -0.24 6.81 15.14
N THR A 44 -0.83 6.02 16.02
CA THR A 44 -1.80 4.97 15.68
C THR A 44 -3.25 5.43 15.85
N ASP A 45 -3.46 6.61 16.44
CA ASP A 45 -4.78 7.21 16.58
C ASP A 45 -5.19 7.89 15.27
N TRP A 46 -6.22 7.33 14.62
CA TRP A 46 -6.77 7.88 13.39
C TRP A 46 -7.25 9.33 13.54
N ASN A 47 -7.79 9.71 14.69
CA ASN A 47 -8.37 11.05 14.91
C ASN A 47 -7.31 12.12 15.17
N GLN A 48 -6.06 11.74 15.42
CA GLN A 48 -4.99 12.70 15.62
C GLN A 48 -4.54 13.29 14.28
N PRO A 49 -4.60 14.62 14.08
CA PRO A 49 -4.04 15.29 12.91
C PRO A 49 -2.51 15.15 12.86
N ILE A 50 -1.98 15.11 11.64
CA ILE A 50 -0.53 15.11 11.39
C ILE A 50 -0.18 16.48 10.82
N THR A 51 0.57 17.28 11.56
CA THR A 51 0.87 18.68 11.19
C THR A 51 2.28 18.89 10.66
N ASP A 52 3.22 18.00 11.03
CA ASP A 52 4.60 18.07 10.59
C ASP A 52 4.87 17.05 9.48
N ILE A 53 5.04 17.55 8.25
CA ILE A 53 5.39 16.72 7.09
C ILE A 53 6.90 16.58 6.88
N SER A 54 7.72 17.35 7.60
CA SER A 54 9.18 17.32 7.46
C SER A 54 9.80 16.02 7.97
N ILE A 55 9.05 15.26 8.76
CA ILE A 55 9.46 13.95 9.27
C ILE A 55 9.37 12.83 8.19
N PHE A 56 8.70 13.08 7.06
CA PHE A 56 8.53 12.08 6.00
C PHE A 56 9.59 12.27 4.91
N TYR A 57 10.79 11.77 5.16
CA TYR A 57 11.93 11.82 4.24
C TYR A 57 12.31 10.40 3.77
N ASP A 58 13.00 10.32 2.66
CA ASP A 58 13.18 9.09 1.89
C ASP A 58 13.81 7.92 2.68
N SER A 59 14.69 8.19 3.65
CA SER A 59 15.25 7.11 4.48
C SER A 59 14.26 6.44 5.45
N LEU A 60 13.04 6.98 5.61
CA LEU A 60 11.95 6.38 6.38
C LEU A 60 10.83 5.82 5.49
N GLN A 61 11.02 5.84 4.18
CA GLN A 61 10.07 5.26 3.23
C GLN A 61 9.96 3.74 3.42
N LEU A 62 8.75 3.22 3.33
CA LEU A 62 8.45 1.80 3.29
C LEU A 62 8.30 1.36 1.82
N TYR A 63 8.82 0.18 1.49
CA TYR A 63 8.90 -0.32 0.12
C TYR A 63 8.14 -1.63 -0.06
N ASN A 64 7.67 -1.89 -1.27
CA ASN A 64 7.22 -3.21 -1.65
C ASN A 64 8.41 -4.18 -1.65
N LYS A 65 8.19 -5.42 -1.23
CA LYS A 65 9.26 -6.40 -1.20
C LYS A 65 9.50 -7.02 -2.57
N GLU A 66 10.74 -6.95 -3.01
CA GLU A 66 11.22 -7.60 -4.21
C GLU A 66 11.16 -9.13 -4.13
N ALA A 67 11.43 -9.68 -2.95
CA ALA A 67 11.61 -11.11 -2.74
C ALA A 67 10.32 -11.94 -2.75
N ASN A 68 9.17 -11.31 -2.59
CA ASN A 68 7.90 -12.02 -2.59
C ASN A 68 6.71 -11.13 -2.98
N TRP A 69 5.65 -11.74 -3.51
CA TRP A 69 4.42 -11.09 -3.98
C TRP A 69 3.33 -11.02 -2.91
N THR A 70 3.61 -11.44 -1.70
CA THR A 70 2.64 -11.49 -0.59
C THR A 70 2.81 -10.33 0.38
N ASP A 71 3.96 -9.68 0.38
CA ASP A 71 4.31 -8.56 1.26
C ASP A 71 4.49 -7.27 0.44
N GLY A 72 3.54 -6.37 0.52
CA GLY A 72 3.66 -5.00 0.01
C GLY A 72 4.29 -4.06 1.04
N ALA A 73 4.40 -2.78 0.68
CA ALA A 73 4.99 -1.75 1.54
C ALA A 73 4.30 -1.62 2.91
N PHE A 74 2.99 -1.82 2.97
CA PHE A 74 2.24 -1.80 4.25
C PHE A 74 2.58 -2.99 5.17
N ASN A 75 3.17 -4.05 4.62
CA ASN A 75 3.59 -5.24 5.37
C ASN A 75 5.03 -5.14 5.88
N GLU A 76 5.80 -4.15 5.48
CA GLU A 76 7.24 -4.07 5.77
C GLU A 76 7.55 -4.01 7.27
N VAL A 77 6.68 -3.35 8.03
CA VAL A 77 6.86 -3.19 9.49
C VAL A 77 6.38 -4.40 10.32
N LYS A 78 6.11 -5.55 9.68
CA LYS A 78 5.71 -6.75 10.41
C LYS A 78 6.80 -7.29 11.32
N ASN A 79 6.41 -7.80 12.48
CA ASN A 79 7.31 -8.53 13.37
C ASN A 79 7.56 -9.95 12.81
N PRO A 80 8.77 -10.29 12.38
CA PRO A 80 9.05 -11.60 11.80
C PRO A 80 8.90 -12.78 12.79
N ASN A 81 8.88 -12.49 14.09
CA ASN A 81 8.69 -13.49 15.13
C ASN A 81 7.21 -13.70 15.53
N ASP A 82 6.30 -12.94 14.97
CA ASP A 82 4.86 -13.04 15.21
C ASP A 82 4.14 -13.45 13.91
N PRO A 83 3.73 -14.72 13.76
CA PRO A 83 3.07 -15.21 12.54
C PRO A 83 1.69 -14.58 12.31
N PHE A 84 1.15 -13.87 13.30
CA PHE A 84 -0.12 -13.17 13.20
C PHE A 84 0.03 -11.68 12.86
N ASP A 85 1.26 -11.18 12.77
CA ASP A 85 1.54 -9.79 12.38
C ASP A 85 1.68 -9.67 10.86
N TYR A 86 0.75 -8.95 10.22
CA TYR A 86 0.76 -8.64 8.80
C TYR A 86 1.39 -7.28 8.48
N GLY A 87 2.00 -6.61 9.47
CA GLY A 87 2.55 -5.27 9.32
C GLY A 87 1.48 -4.20 9.55
N TRP A 88 0.48 -4.12 8.69
CA TRP A 88 -0.60 -3.15 8.81
C TRP A 88 -1.67 -3.51 9.85
N GLY A 89 -1.68 -4.78 10.31
CA GLY A 89 -2.66 -5.26 11.30
C GLY A 89 -2.34 -6.65 11.82
N LYS A 90 -3.14 -7.09 12.77
CA LYS A 90 -3.01 -8.35 13.49
C LYS A 90 -4.12 -9.32 13.12
N TYR A 91 -3.75 -10.56 12.79
CA TYR A 91 -4.70 -11.64 12.55
C TYR A 91 -5.24 -12.21 13.88
N ASN A 92 -6.55 -12.37 13.92
CA ASN A 92 -7.24 -13.02 15.03
C ASN A 92 -7.71 -14.42 14.61
N PRO A 93 -7.14 -15.50 15.16
CA PRO A 93 -7.49 -16.87 14.81
C PRO A 93 -8.90 -17.30 15.26
N GLN A 94 -9.55 -16.57 16.17
CA GLN A 94 -10.88 -16.90 16.64
C GLN A 94 -11.98 -16.55 15.63
N ASN A 95 -11.79 -15.47 14.88
CA ASN A 95 -12.78 -14.97 13.92
C ASN A 95 -12.25 -14.85 12.48
N HIS A 96 -11.00 -15.26 12.27
CA HIS A 96 -10.33 -15.23 10.96
C HIS A 96 -10.31 -13.85 10.30
N GLN A 97 -10.14 -12.80 11.09
CA GLN A 97 -10.03 -11.42 10.62
C GLN A 97 -8.63 -10.88 10.89
N ILE A 98 -8.19 -9.96 10.05
CA ILE A 98 -7.04 -9.10 10.35
C ILE A 98 -7.60 -7.74 10.73
N VAL A 99 -7.18 -7.21 11.87
CA VAL A 99 -7.60 -5.90 12.38
C VAL A 99 -6.42 -4.95 12.29
N GLY A 100 -6.60 -3.84 11.58
CA GLY A 100 -5.58 -2.82 11.39
C GLY A 100 -5.27 -2.05 12.68
N ASP A 101 -4.00 -1.94 13.01
CA ASP A 101 -3.51 -1.29 14.21
C ASP A 101 -2.55 -0.12 13.93
N LYS A 102 -2.28 0.18 12.65
CA LYS A 102 -1.36 1.24 12.23
C LYS A 102 -2.03 2.26 11.33
N VAL A 103 -1.53 3.48 11.39
CA VAL A 103 -1.83 4.57 10.47
C VAL A 103 -0.58 4.81 9.61
N TYR A 104 -0.78 5.04 8.34
CA TYR A 104 0.26 5.33 7.37
C TYR A 104 0.05 6.71 6.77
N VAL A 105 1.11 7.25 6.17
CA VAL A 105 1.06 8.45 5.35
C VAL A 105 1.52 8.09 3.94
N VAL A 106 0.67 8.39 2.98
CA VAL A 106 0.94 8.19 1.55
C VAL A 106 1.26 9.55 0.95
N LYS A 107 2.44 9.67 0.33
CA LYS A 107 2.76 10.79 -0.55
C LYS A 107 2.36 10.41 -1.96
N LYS A 108 1.33 11.07 -2.47
CA LYS A 108 0.82 10.83 -3.83
C LYS A 108 1.77 11.39 -4.90
N ARG A 109 1.55 11.00 -6.14
CA ARG A 109 2.36 11.42 -7.30
C ARG A 109 2.39 12.93 -7.51
N ASN A 110 1.31 13.63 -7.18
CA ASN A 110 1.21 15.09 -7.25
C ASN A 110 1.89 15.82 -6.08
N GLY A 111 2.51 15.08 -5.16
CA GLY A 111 3.19 15.61 -3.97
C GLY A 111 2.30 15.81 -2.75
N GLU A 112 0.99 15.61 -2.87
CA GLU A 112 0.08 15.68 -1.72
C GLU A 112 0.28 14.51 -0.77
N PHE A 113 0.11 14.78 0.53
CA PHE A 113 0.13 13.79 1.59
C PHE A 113 -1.29 13.50 2.07
N VAL A 114 -1.62 12.22 2.19
CA VAL A 114 -2.85 11.75 2.82
C VAL A 114 -2.51 10.71 3.87
N LYS A 115 -3.26 10.67 4.97
CA LYS A 115 -3.15 9.55 5.89
C LYS A 115 -4.07 8.41 5.42
N LEU A 116 -3.64 7.18 5.66
CA LEU A 116 -4.36 5.97 5.26
C LEU A 116 -4.27 4.93 6.37
N LYS A 117 -5.37 4.23 6.58
CA LYS A 117 -5.44 3.07 7.46
C LYS A 117 -6.17 1.94 6.76
N VAL A 118 -5.60 0.76 6.75
CA VAL A 118 -6.32 -0.47 6.45
C VAL A 118 -7.01 -0.89 7.75
N ASP A 119 -8.32 -0.76 7.81
CA ASP A 119 -9.10 -1.02 9.04
C ASP A 119 -9.20 -2.50 9.35
N SER A 120 -9.47 -3.31 8.34
CA SER A 120 -9.56 -4.75 8.50
C SER A 120 -9.58 -5.50 7.17
N TYR A 121 -9.21 -6.78 7.25
CA TYR A 121 -9.57 -7.77 6.24
C TYR A 121 -10.52 -8.79 6.86
N ARG A 122 -11.74 -8.87 6.34
CA ARG A 122 -12.80 -9.76 6.84
C ARG A 122 -13.83 -10.09 5.76
N GLY A 123 -14.36 -11.31 5.79
CA GLY A 123 -15.40 -11.71 4.86
C GLY A 123 -15.01 -11.61 3.38
N GLY A 124 -13.72 -11.67 3.07
CA GLY A 124 -13.22 -11.51 1.70
C GLY A 124 -13.10 -10.06 1.23
N TYR A 125 -13.15 -9.09 2.13
CA TYR A 125 -12.99 -7.67 1.81
C TYR A 125 -11.89 -7.02 2.63
N TYR A 126 -11.08 -6.17 1.99
CA TYR A 126 -10.26 -5.17 2.65
C TYR A 126 -11.12 -3.93 2.88
N TYR A 127 -11.24 -3.50 4.13
CA TYR A 127 -11.85 -2.23 4.51
C TYR A 127 -10.74 -1.26 4.84
N PHE A 128 -10.80 -0.06 4.30
CA PHE A 128 -9.79 0.95 4.53
C PHE A 128 -10.39 2.35 4.50
N ARG A 129 -9.64 3.29 5.03
CA ARG A 129 -9.98 4.71 5.01
C ARG A 129 -8.76 5.55 4.70
N TYR A 130 -8.99 6.70 4.13
CA TYR A 130 -7.96 7.71 3.95
C TYR A 130 -8.57 9.11 4.08
N ALA A 131 -7.74 10.11 4.44
CA ALA A 131 -8.15 11.49 4.64
C ALA A 131 -6.96 12.41 4.41
N GLN A 132 -7.22 13.73 4.33
CA GLN A 132 -6.16 14.71 4.48
C GLN A 132 -5.51 14.58 5.87
N LEU A 133 -4.30 15.10 6.04
CA LEU A 133 -3.55 14.97 7.29
C LEU A 133 -4.26 15.66 8.49
N ASP A 134 -5.13 16.63 8.24
CA ASP A 134 -5.96 17.33 9.21
C ASP A 134 -7.31 16.64 9.51
N ASN A 135 -7.51 15.43 9.01
CA ASN A 135 -8.74 14.62 9.08
C ASN A 135 -9.88 15.07 8.16
N SER A 136 -9.69 16.11 7.37
CA SER A 136 -10.73 16.54 6.42
C SER A 136 -10.82 15.55 5.22
N ASN A 137 -11.97 15.60 4.53
CA ASN A 137 -12.23 14.84 3.30
C ASN A 137 -12.05 13.32 3.45
N GLU A 138 -12.41 12.77 4.61
CA GLU A 138 -12.33 11.32 4.85
C GLU A 138 -13.14 10.54 3.81
N VAL A 139 -12.52 9.49 3.31
CA VAL A 139 -13.13 8.46 2.45
C VAL A 139 -13.00 7.12 3.15
N ILE A 140 -14.12 6.40 3.26
CA ILE A 140 -14.16 5.03 3.76
C ILE A 140 -14.61 4.16 2.59
N ASP A 141 -13.83 3.12 2.26
CA ASP A 141 -14.12 2.26 1.13
C ASP A 141 -13.71 0.81 1.41
N SER A 142 -14.03 -0.06 0.48
CA SER A 142 -13.67 -1.47 0.55
C SER A 142 -13.36 -2.06 -0.81
N VAL A 143 -12.44 -3.01 -0.83
CA VAL A 143 -12.06 -3.78 -2.02
C VAL A 143 -12.36 -5.24 -1.77
N ALA A 144 -13.20 -5.82 -2.63
CA ALA A 144 -13.49 -7.23 -2.59
C ALA A 144 -12.30 -8.04 -3.09
N ARG A 145 -11.98 -9.10 -2.36
CA ARG A 145 -11.15 -10.16 -2.88
C ARG A 145 -12.01 -10.97 -3.87
N THR A 146 -11.64 -10.94 -5.14
CA THR A 146 -12.39 -11.70 -6.13
C THR A 146 -12.11 -13.20 -5.98
N THR A 147 -13.15 -13.99 -5.82
CA THR A 147 -13.06 -15.45 -5.66
C THR A 147 -12.75 -16.18 -6.97
N ASN A 148 -12.75 -15.50 -8.09
CA ASN A 148 -12.66 -16.11 -9.42
C ASN A 148 -11.23 -16.22 -9.97
N GLY A 149 -10.24 -16.20 -9.11
CA GLY A 149 -8.92 -16.83 -9.37
C GLY A 149 -8.01 -16.21 -10.43
N VAL A 150 -8.39 -15.11 -11.08
CA VAL A 150 -7.62 -14.57 -12.21
C VAL A 150 -6.89 -13.28 -11.87
N ASN A 151 -7.31 -12.54 -10.83
CA ASN A 151 -6.64 -11.32 -10.40
C ASN A 151 -5.83 -11.57 -9.14
N SER A 152 -4.54 -11.59 -9.28
CA SER A 152 -3.64 -11.67 -8.13
C SER A 152 -3.57 -10.37 -7.32
N ILE A 153 -3.94 -9.23 -7.90
CA ILE A 153 -3.85 -7.90 -7.28
C ILE A 153 -5.01 -7.03 -7.75
N VAL A 154 -5.67 -6.33 -6.81
CA VAL A 154 -6.73 -5.35 -7.10
C VAL A 154 -6.18 -3.95 -6.89
N HIS A 155 -6.15 -3.15 -7.93
CA HIS A 155 -5.60 -1.79 -7.93
C HIS A 155 -6.67 -0.76 -7.59
N TYR A 156 -6.29 0.27 -6.84
CA TYR A 156 -7.18 1.35 -6.40
C TYR A 156 -6.52 2.72 -6.59
N SER A 157 -7.28 3.69 -7.08
CA SER A 157 -6.84 5.08 -7.19
C SER A 157 -7.45 5.91 -6.07
N LEU A 158 -6.60 6.55 -5.26
CA LEU A 158 -7.00 7.47 -4.19
C LEU A 158 -7.63 8.75 -4.76
N ASP A 159 -7.20 9.19 -5.94
CA ASP A 159 -7.72 10.39 -6.59
C ASP A 159 -9.12 10.17 -7.18
N SER A 160 -9.29 9.10 -7.97
CA SER A 160 -10.59 8.79 -8.56
C SER A 160 -11.55 8.07 -7.60
N LYS A 161 -11.08 7.66 -6.42
CA LYS A 161 -11.83 6.96 -5.36
C LYS A 161 -12.50 5.68 -5.86
N LYS A 162 -11.77 4.87 -6.62
CA LYS A 162 -12.32 3.66 -7.22
C LYS A 162 -11.26 2.62 -7.60
N ILE A 163 -11.72 1.40 -7.79
CA ILE A 163 -10.93 0.31 -8.36
C ILE A 163 -10.55 0.66 -9.80
N VAL A 164 -9.28 0.46 -10.13
CA VAL A 164 -8.74 0.57 -11.49
C VAL A 164 -8.76 -0.82 -12.11
N ASN A 165 -9.60 -0.99 -13.14
CA ASN A 165 -9.67 -2.25 -13.86
C ASN A 165 -8.47 -2.36 -14.81
N ILE A 166 -7.51 -3.17 -14.42
CA ILE A 166 -6.44 -3.64 -15.30
C ILE A 166 -6.92 -4.98 -15.87
N SER A 167 -6.80 -5.16 -17.20
CA SER A 167 -7.21 -6.42 -17.84
C SER A 167 -6.51 -7.61 -17.17
N ASN A 168 -7.27 -8.68 -16.97
CA ASN A 168 -6.81 -9.88 -16.25
C ASN A 168 -6.37 -10.99 -17.19
N ASP A 169 -6.44 -10.76 -18.49
CA ASP A 169 -6.07 -11.71 -19.52
C ASP A 169 -4.57 -11.59 -19.84
N TYR A 170 -3.71 -11.83 -18.83
CA TYR A 170 -2.27 -11.82 -19.02
C TYR A 170 -1.62 -13.06 -18.39
N ASP A 171 -0.68 -13.64 -19.11
CA ASP A 171 0.15 -14.73 -18.59
C ASP A 171 1.41 -14.20 -17.90
N LEU A 172 1.82 -12.95 -18.21
CA LEU A 172 3.01 -12.30 -17.66
C LEU A 172 2.71 -10.86 -17.25
N VAL A 173 3.27 -10.44 -16.13
CA VAL A 173 3.21 -9.06 -15.61
C VAL A 173 4.63 -8.54 -15.42
N PHE A 174 4.92 -7.39 -16.00
CA PHE A 174 6.15 -6.65 -15.75
C PHE A 174 5.81 -5.47 -14.84
N LEU A 175 6.41 -5.43 -13.66
CA LEU A 175 6.22 -4.37 -12.68
C LEU A 175 7.53 -3.61 -12.48
N ARG A 176 7.40 -2.34 -12.10
CA ARG A 176 8.51 -1.55 -11.57
C ARG A 176 8.36 -1.47 -10.07
N TYR A 177 9.47 -1.61 -9.37
CA TYR A 177 9.60 -1.38 -7.93
C TYR A 177 10.87 -0.58 -7.66
N ILE A 178 10.97 -0.04 -6.47
CA ILE A 178 12.15 0.71 -6.03
C ILE A 178 12.96 -0.18 -5.10
N THR A 179 14.25 -0.33 -5.40
CA THR A 179 15.21 -0.95 -4.48
C THR A 179 16.10 0.14 -3.92
N PRO A 180 16.07 0.41 -2.61
CA PRO A 180 17.01 1.31 -1.98
C PRO A 180 18.41 0.67 -2.01
N LEU A 181 19.36 1.31 -2.67
CA LEU A 181 20.77 0.91 -2.65
C LEU A 181 21.55 1.86 -1.77
N GLU A 182 22.35 1.31 -0.87
CA GLU A 182 23.28 2.08 -0.07
C GLU A 182 24.52 2.41 -0.92
N ASP A 183 24.63 3.67 -1.34
CA ASP A 183 25.77 4.16 -2.13
C ASP A 183 27.01 4.40 -1.25
N THR A 184 26.79 5.01 -0.11
CA THR A 184 27.77 5.18 0.96
C THR A 184 27.10 4.90 2.30
N PRO A 185 27.84 4.50 3.36
CA PRO A 185 27.22 4.21 4.66
C PRO A 185 26.22 5.28 5.10
N GLY A 186 24.94 4.92 5.19
CA GLY A 186 23.83 5.80 5.57
C GLY A 186 23.23 6.65 4.44
N VAL A 187 23.69 6.53 3.19
CA VAL A 187 23.11 7.22 2.02
C VAL A 187 22.45 6.22 1.10
N PHE A 188 21.13 6.29 0.99
CA PHE A 188 20.34 5.43 0.13
C PHE A 188 19.92 6.16 -1.14
N LEU A 189 20.07 5.49 -2.28
CA LEU A 189 19.60 5.95 -3.58
C LEU A 189 18.44 5.03 -4.03
N ASP A 190 17.37 5.65 -4.52
CA ASP A 190 16.24 4.94 -5.09
C ASP A 190 16.55 4.52 -6.53
N TYR A 191 16.63 3.23 -6.80
CA TYR A 191 16.71 2.69 -8.15
C TYR A 191 15.37 2.06 -8.52
N SER A 192 14.78 2.50 -9.64
CA SER A 192 13.66 1.80 -10.26
C SER A 192 14.18 0.70 -11.20
N VAL A 193 13.76 -0.52 -10.96
CA VAL A 193 14.07 -1.71 -11.76
C VAL A 193 12.89 -2.11 -12.60
#